data_209c423d6cb75b253a31ac32867c2f8c
#
_entry.id   209c423d6cb75b253a31ac32867c2f8c
#
_cell.length_a   1.000
_cell.length_b   1.000
_cell.length_c   1.000
_cell.angle_alpha   90.00
_cell.angle_beta   90.00
_cell.angle_gamma   90.00
#
_symmetry.space_group_name_H-M   'P 1'
#
loop_
_entity.id
_entity.type
_entity.pdbx_description
1 polymer ?
#
loop_
_entity_poly.entity_id
_entity_poly.type
_entity_poly.pdbx_seq_one_letter_code
_entity_poly.pdbx_strand_id
1 'polypeptide(L)'
;TIQWLVGLKENNVFGSEDAWWNFIRGLAANDPMFVASFGPTPGPISSGEVYLGISMPKYIVTLAPAPLNWARVKEPLFGTPRGIALANGAPHANAGKLFIDYWLSQEAAEILANQVGEYVLAPGVYPPIDGMDEATVLPLRTMTDEEIEYWADQFARIFR
;
A
#
# COMPACT_ATOMS: atom_id res chain seq x y z
N THR A 1 7.69 2.93 -0.08
CA THR A 1 8.02 2.83 -1.54
C THR A 1 9.10 1.78 -1.79
N ILE A 2 10.20 1.72 -1.01
CA ILE A 2 11.29 0.74 -1.19
C ILE A 2 10.76 -0.70 -1.23
N GLN A 3 9.99 -1.12 -0.22
CA GLN A 3 9.40 -2.47 -0.18
C GLN A 3 8.57 -2.79 -1.42
N TRP A 4 7.81 -1.82 -1.94
CA TRP A 4 7.01 -2.00 -3.15
C TRP A 4 7.89 -2.23 -4.37
N LEU A 5 8.92 -1.38 -4.58
CA LEU A 5 9.85 -1.53 -5.70
C LEU A 5 10.59 -2.88 -5.66
N VAL A 6 11.04 -3.30 -4.48
CA VAL A 6 11.70 -4.61 -4.28
C VAL A 6 10.69 -5.75 -4.44
N GLY A 7 9.46 -5.58 -3.96
CA GLY A 7 8.38 -6.55 -4.14
C GLY A 7 8.08 -6.86 -5.61
N LEU A 8 8.14 -5.86 -6.48
CA LEU A 8 8.01 -6.05 -7.94
C LEU A 8 9.13 -6.96 -8.48
N LYS A 9 10.37 -6.79 -8.01
CA LYS A 9 11.52 -7.64 -8.37
C LYS A 9 11.34 -9.06 -7.88
N GLU A 10 11.05 -9.23 -6.59
CA GLU A 10 10.94 -10.53 -5.94
C GLU A 10 9.80 -11.39 -6.50
N ASN A 11 8.74 -10.75 -6.95
CA ASN A 11 7.61 -11.43 -7.62
C ASN A 11 7.78 -11.53 -9.15
N ASN A 12 8.97 -11.22 -9.66
CA ASN A 12 9.32 -11.35 -11.09
C ASN A 12 8.32 -10.67 -12.05
N VAL A 13 7.77 -9.52 -11.64
CA VAL A 13 6.73 -8.81 -12.42
C VAL A 13 7.23 -8.42 -13.82
N PHE A 14 8.51 -8.14 -13.97
CA PHE A 14 9.12 -7.76 -15.26
C PHE A 14 9.82 -8.89 -16.00
N GLY A 15 9.78 -10.12 -15.50
CA GLY A 15 10.38 -11.29 -16.14
C GLY A 15 11.92 -11.38 -16.04
N SER A 16 12.61 -10.29 -15.71
CA SER A 16 14.05 -10.29 -15.47
C SER A 16 14.49 -9.11 -14.58
N GLU A 17 15.65 -9.24 -13.95
CA GLU A 17 16.25 -8.17 -13.13
C GLU A 17 16.63 -6.95 -13.99
N ASP A 18 17.14 -7.16 -15.20
CA ASP A 18 17.48 -6.07 -16.11
C ASP A 18 16.25 -5.26 -16.53
N ALA A 19 15.12 -5.92 -16.79
CA ALA A 19 13.87 -5.24 -17.11
C ALA A 19 13.34 -4.45 -15.91
N TRP A 20 13.46 -5.00 -14.70
CA TRP A 20 13.13 -4.27 -13.48
C TRP A 20 14.04 -3.04 -13.27
N TRP A 21 15.36 -3.14 -13.47
CA TRP A 21 16.25 -1.97 -13.39
C TRP A 21 15.94 -0.92 -14.47
N ASN A 22 15.55 -1.35 -15.67
CA ASN A 22 15.12 -0.43 -16.72
C ASN A 22 13.83 0.31 -16.33
N PHE A 23 12.89 -0.36 -15.68
CA PHE A 23 11.71 0.28 -15.10
C PHE A 23 12.08 1.33 -14.05
N ILE A 24 12.99 1.03 -13.12
CA ILE A 24 13.47 1.98 -12.10
C ILE A 24 14.11 3.22 -12.74
N ARG A 25 14.96 3.03 -13.76
CA ARG A 25 15.56 4.15 -14.50
C ARG A 25 14.52 4.97 -15.26
N GLY A 26 13.51 4.30 -15.81
CA GLY A 26 12.38 4.96 -16.47
C GLY A 26 11.55 5.80 -15.51
N LEU A 27 11.32 5.34 -14.28
CA LEU A 27 10.68 6.13 -13.23
C LEU A 27 11.51 7.39 -12.92
N ALA A 28 12.82 7.23 -12.73
CA ALA A 28 13.72 8.36 -12.43
C ALA A 28 13.75 9.38 -13.57
N ALA A 29 13.71 8.92 -14.82
CA ALA A 29 13.72 9.79 -16.00
C ALA A 29 12.45 10.66 -16.14
N ASN A 30 11.38 10.34 -15.42
CA ASN A 30 10.15 11.14 -15.38
C ASN A 30 10.19 12.27 -14.32
N ASP A 31 11.33 12.51 -13.69
CA ASP A 31 11.51 13.55 -12.66
C ASP A 31 10.41 13.46 -11.55
N PRO A 32 10.33 12.33 -10.83
CA PRO A 32 9.23 12.09 -9.92
C PRO A 32 9.26 12.99 -8.70
N MET A 33 8.11 13.53 -8.32
CA MET A 33 7.93 14.23 -7.05
C MET A 33 8.00 13.24 -5.89
N PHE A 34 8.90 13.49 -4.93
CA PHE A 34 8.99 12.70 -3.71
C PHE A 34 8.20 13.33 -2.57
N VAL A 35 7.41 12.52 -1.90
CA VAL A 35 6.65 12.89 -0.70
C VAL A 35 7.07 12.01 0.48
N ALA A 36 6.92 12.51 1.71
CA ALA A 36 7.40 11.86 2.91
C ALA A 36 6.71 10.50 3.20
N SER A 37 5.48 10.31 2.73
CA SER A 37 4.69 9.10 2.94
C SER A 37 3.58 8.98 1.90
N PHE A 38 2.76 7.92 1.97
CA PHE A 38 1.59 7.74 1.10
C PHE A 38 0.47 8.77 1.33
N GLY A 39 0.36 9.33 2.55
CA GLY A 39 -0.71 10.28 2.90
C GLY A 39 -0.71 11.56 2.06
N PRO A 40 0.41 12.25 1.85
CA PRO A 40 0.49 13.43 1.01
C PRO A 40 0.29 13.20 -0.49
N THR A 41 0.49 11.96 -1.00
CA THR A 41 0.45 11.67 -2.44
C THR A 41 -0.86 12.07 -3.14
N PRO A 42 -2.05 11.89 -2.55
CA PRO A 42 -3.30 12.24 -3.22
C PRO A 42 -3.49 13.74 -3.49
N GLY A 43 -2.87 14.61 -2.71
CA GLY A 43 -2.99 16.07 -2.86
C GLY A 43 -2.56 16.56 -4.24
N PRO A 44 -1.30 16.36 -4.66
CA PRO A 44 -0.80 16.73 -5.99
C PRO A 44 -1.57 16.09 -7.14
N ILE A 45 -2.10 14.87 -6.96
CA ILE A 45 -2.95 14.22 -7.97
C ILE A 45 -4.30 14.93 -8.07
N SER A 46 -4.93 15.22 -6.95
CA SER A 46 -6.24 15.90 -6.91
C SER A 46 -6.19 17.33 -7.45
N SER A 47 -5.07 18.02 -7.28
CA SER A 47 -4.86 19.37 -7.84
C SER A 47 -4.48 19.38 -9.32
N GLY A 48 -4.17 18.22 -9.90
CA GLY A 48 -3.68 18.10 -11.28
C GLY A 48 -2.20 18.49 -11.48
N GLU A 49 -1.45 18.64 -10.40
CA GLU A 49 -0.01 18.90 -10.45
C GLU A 49 0.77 17.69 -10.99
N VAL A 50 0.32 16.49 -10.62
CA VAL A 50 0.80 15.22 -11.19
C VAL A 50 -0.39 14.35 -11.57
N TYR A 51 -0.21 13.47 -12.56
CA TYR A 51 -1.31 12.61 -13.06
C TYR A 51 -1.34 11.23 -12.41
N LEU A 52 -0.19 10.75 -11.94
CA LEU A 52 -0.03 9.41 -11.36
C LEU A 52 0.82 9.47 -10.10
N GLY A 53 0.52 8.59 -9.16
CA GLY A 53 1.32 8.44 -7.95
C GLY A 53 1.20 7.04 -7.36
N ILE A 54 2.23 6.62 -6.63
CA ILE A 54 2.23 5.38 -5.87
C ILE A 54 1.63 5.69 -4.49
N SER A 55 0.44 5.17 -4.22
CA SER A 55 -0.28 5.43 -2.98
C SER A 55 -1.14 4.22 -2.58
N MET A 56 -2.06 4.42 -1.64
CA MET A 56 -3.00 3.40 -1.18
C MET A 56 -4.39 3.68 -1.73
N PRO A 57 -5.10 2.68 -2.28
CA PRO A 57 -6.46 2.85 -2.82
C PRO A 57 -7.45 3.45 -1.82
N LYS A 58 -7.27 3.25 -0.53
CA LYS A 58 -8.15 3.79 0.52
C LYS A 58 -8.40 5.31 0.42
N TYR A 59 -7.46 6.06 -0.13
CA TYR A 59 -7.63 7.51 -0.28
C TYR A 59 -8.72 7.89 -1.29
N ILE A 60 -9.13 6.99 -2.18
CA ILE A 60 -10.27 7.17 -3.06
C ILE A 60 -11.56 7.27 -2.22
N VAL A 61 -11.66 6.46 -1.15
CA VAL A 61 -12.81 6.46 -0.24
C VAL A 61 -12.73 7.63 0.74
N THR A 62 -11.60 7.77 1.43
CA THR A 62 -11.48 8.72 2.55
C THR A 62 -11.40 10.19 2.11
N LEU A 63 -11.05 10.46 0.87
CA LEU A 63 -10.97 11.81 0.31
C LEU A 63 -12.09 12.12 -0.70
N ALA A 64 -13.09 11.24 -0.83
CA ALA A 64 -14.24 11.54 -1.69
C ALA A 64 -14.89 12.86 -1.27
N PRO A 65 -15.29 13.75 -2.22
CA PRO A 65 -15.38 13.54 -3.67
C PRO A 65 -14.15 13.98 -4.49
N ALA A 66 -12.94 13.94 -3.93
CA ALA A 66 -11.74 14.27 -4.70
C ALA A 66 -11.66 13.42 -6.00
N PRO A 67 -11.18 13.97 -7.13
CA PRO A 67 -11.15 13.29 -8.43
C PRO A 67 -9.99 12.27 -8.48
N LEU A 68 -10.05 11.29 -7.60
CA LEU A 68 -9.07 10.22 -7.47
C LEU A 68 -9.64 8.92 -8.01
N ASN A 69 -8.81 8.18 -8.73
CA ASN A 69 -9.08 6.81 -9.13
C ASN A 69 -7.78 6.01 -9.14
N TRP A 70 -7.85 4.70 -9.27
CA TRP A 70 -6.67 3.86 -9.39
C TRP A 70 -6.52 3.35 -10.82
N ALA A 71 -5.25 3.23 -11.24
CA ALA A 71 -4.95 2.59 -12.51
C ALA A 71 -5.11 1.08 -12.33
N ARG A 72 -6.11 0.49 -12.99
CA ARG A 72 -6.29 -0.97 -13.00
C ARG A 72 -5.14 -1.60 -13.76
N VAL A 73 -4.32 -2.32 -13.05
CA VAL A 73 -3.18 -3.06 -13.61
C VAL A 73 -3.51 -4.55 -13.60
N LYS A 74 -2.94 -5.30 -14.53
CA LYS A 74 -3.10 -6.76 -14.59
C LYS A 74 -2.24 -7.48 -13.56
N GLU A 75 -1.14 -6.85 -13.18
CA GLU A 75 -0.21 -7.35 -12.18
C GLU A 75 -0.82 -7.23 -10.78
N PRO A 76 -0.40 -8.09 -9.83
CA PRO A 76 -0.92 -8.06 -8.48
C PRO A 76 -0.60 -6.72 -7.78
N LEU A 77 -1.53 -6.28 -6.97
CA LEU A 77 -1.28 -5.23 -5.99
C LEU A 77 -0.45 -5.79 -4.83
N PHE A 78 0.31 -4.92 -4.17
CA PHE A 78 1.08 -5.32 -3.00
C PHE A 78 0.53 -4.67 -1.74
N GLY A 79 0.24 -5.50 -0.73
CA GLY A 79 -0.24 -5.05 0.58
C GLY A 79 0.79 -5.30 1.68
N THR A 80 0.93 -4.34 2.59
CA THR A 80 1.68 -4.57 3.83
C THR A 80 0.70 -5.09 4.88
N PRO A 81 0.86 -6.34 5.37
CA PRO A 81 0.02 -6.88 6.42
C PRO A 81 0.10 -6.01 7.68
N ARG A 82 -1.04 -5.77 8.31
CA ARG A 82 -1.11 -5.08 9.60
C ARG A 82 -1.58 -6.05 10.66
N GLY A 83 -0.96 -6.00 11.82
CA GLY A 83 -1.33 -6.80 12.97
C GLY A 83 -1.90 -5.93 14.09
N ILE A 84 -2.75 -6.54 14.91
CA ILE A 84 -3.20 -5.99 16.18
C ILE A 84 -2.72 -6.93 17.30
N ALA A 85 -2.22 -6.37 18.38
CA ALA A 85 -1.72 -7.14 19.51
C ALA A 85 -2.04 -6.47 20.85
N LEU A 86 -2.18 -7.29 21.88
CA LEU A 86 -2.30 -6.81 23.26
C LEU A 86 -0.90 -6.56 23.82
N ALA A 87 -0.67 -5.36 24.35
CA ALA A 87 0.58 -5.04 25.00
C ALA A 87 0.79 -5.90 26.28
N ASN A 88 2.03 -6.33 26.51
CA ASN A 88 2.36 -7.00 27.75
C ASN A 88 2.16 -6.04 28.93
N GLY A 89 1.47 -6.49 29.99
CA GLY A 89 1.16 -5.65 31.15
C GLY A 89 0.05 -4.63 30.92
N ALA A 90 -0.76 -4.77 29.87
CA ALA A 90 -1.90 -3.88 29.61
C ALA A 90 -2.83 -3.80 30.85
N PRO A 91 -3.13 -2.56 31.36
CA PRO A 91 -3.91 -2.41 32.60
C PRO A 91 -5.36 -2.91 32.46
N HIS A 92 -5.88 -2.98 31.25
CA HIS A 92 -7.23 -3.43 30.91
C HIS A 92 -7.21 -4.59 29.91
N ALA A 93 -6.45 -5.65 30.21
CA ALA A 93 -6.19 -6.75 29.29
C ALA A 93 -7.48 -7.42 28.74
N ASN A 94 -8.52 -7.56 29.56
CA ASN A 94 -9.79 -8.17 29.11
C ASN A 94 -10.53 -7.27 28.12
N ALA A 95 -10.56 -5.96 28.34
CA ALA A 95 -11.13 -5.01 27.38
C ALA A 95 -10.31 -4.99 26.07
N GLY A 96 -8.98 -5.07 26.16
CA GLY A 96 -8.11 -5.18 25.00
C GLY A 96 -8.36 -6.45 24.17
N LYS A 97 -8.58 -7.60 24.82
CA LYS A 97 -8.95 -8.85 24.15
C LYS A 97 -10.30 -8.75 23.45
N LEU A 98 -11.31 -8.18 24.12
CA LEU A 98 -12.63 -7.96 23.53
C LEU A 98 -12.55 -7.01 22.32
N PHE A 99 -11.71 -5.97 22.40
CA PHE A 99 -11.48 -5.07 21.27
C PHE A 99 -10.83 -5.80 20.09
N ILE A 100 -9.83 -6.65 20.32
CA ILE A 100 -9.19 -7.45 19.27
C ILE A 100 -10.21 -8.40 18.62
N ASP A 101 -11.04 -9.07 19.43
CA ASP A 101 -12.08 -9.98 18.94
C ASP A 101 -13.08 -9.23 18.04
N TYR A 102 -13.56 -8.07 18.50
CA TYR A 102 -14.42 -7.21 17.68
C TYR A 102 -13.71 -6.73 16.39
N TRP A 103 -12.45 -6.29 16.51
CA TRP A 103 -11.68 -5.79 15.36
C TRP A 103 -11.50 -6.82 14.24
N LEU A 104 -11.49 -8.11 14.61
CA LEU A 104 -11.38 -9.23 13.69
C LEU A 104 -12.75 -9.76 13.22
N SER A 105 -13.85 -9.17 13.67
CA SER A 105 -15.20 -9.56 13.27
C SER A 105 -15.54 -9.13 11.85
N GLN A 106 -16.55 -9.78 11.28
CA GLN A 106 -17.13 -9.42 9.99
C GLN A 106 -17.63 -7.96 9.98
N GLU A 107 -18.30 -7.54 11.05
CA GLU A 107 -18.84 -6.18 11.20
C GLU A 107 -17.72 -5.12 11.14
N ALA A 108 -16.63 -5.32 11.89
CA ALA A 108 -15.50 -4.40 11.86
C ALA A 108 -14.80 -4.39 10.49
N ALA A 109 -14.69 -5.54 9.83
CA ALA A 109 -14.14 -5.62 8.48
C ALA A 109 -14.98 -4.82 7.48
N GLU A 110 -16.31 -4.91 7.55
CA GLU A 110 -17.23 -4.13 6.71
C GLU A 110 -17.10 -2.62 6.95
N ILE A 111 -16.96 -2.20 8.21
CA ILE A 111 -16.71 -0.79 8.56
C ILE A 111 -15.38 -0.32 7.96
N LEU A 112 -14.30 -1.10 8.14
CA LEU A 112 -12.97 -0.76 7.62
C LEU A 112 -12.96 -0.67 6.09
N ALA A 113 -13.60 -1.60 5.41
CA ALA A 113 -13.68 -1.58 3.96
C ALA A 113 -14.52 -0.38 3.47
N ASN A 114 -15.73 -0.21 3.99
CA ASN A 114 -16.70 0.74 3.43
C ASN A 114 -16.42 2.20 3.84
N GLN A 115 -15.94 2.44 5.06
CA GLN A 115 -15.74 3.79 5.57
C GLN A 115 -14.29 4.28 5.49
N VAL A 116 -13.33 3.35 5.50
CA VAL A 116 -11.90 3.68 5.47
C VAL A 116 -11.26 3.29 4.14
N GLY A 117 -11.89 2.41 3.35
CA GLY A 117 -11.34 1.92 2.09
C GLY A 117 -10.16 0.95 2.27
N GLU A 118 -10.05 0.31 3.44
CA GLU A 118 -9.00 -0.68 3.69
C GLU A 118 -9.33 -2.01 2.99
N TYR A 119 -8.31 -2.64 2.41
CA TYR A 119 -8.41 -4.01 1.94
C TYR A 119 -8.30 -4.94 3.16
N VAL A 120 -9.37 -5.67 3.44
CA VAL A 120 -9.47 -6.54 4.62
C VAL A 120 -9.38 -8.02 4.23
N LEU A 121 -9.03 -8.88 5.18
CA LEU A 121 -8.90 -10.32 4.95
C LEU A 121 -10.21 -11.09 5.17
N ALA A 122 -11.30 -10.40 5.51
CA ALA A 122 -12.61 -11.03 5.66
C ALA A 122 -13.16 -11.44 4.28
N PRO A 123 -13.57 -12.71 4.10
CA PRO A 123 -14.07 -13.19 2.82
C PRO A 123 -15.30 -12.42 2.34
N GLY A 124 -15.28 -11.99 1.09
CA GLY A 124 -16.40 -11.27 0.46
C GLY A 124 -16.54 -9.80 0.86
N VAL A 125 -15.61 -9.26 1.63
CA VAL A 125 -15.59 -7.86 2.03
C VAL A 125 -14.51 -7.11 1.27
N TYR A 126 -14.90 -6.11 0.49
CA TYR A 126 -14.01 -5.29 -0.31
C TYR A 126 -14.34 -3.81 -0.15
N PRO A 127 -13.36 -2.90 -0.25
CA PRO A 127 -13.64 -1.47 -0.27
C PRO A 127 -14.49 -1.11 -1.51
N PRO A 128 -15.35 -0.08 -1.42
CA PRO A 128 -16.23 0.35 -2.51
C PRO A 128 -15.45 1.09 -3.62
N ILE A 129 -14.45 0.42 -4.17
CA ILE A 129 -13.56 0.89 -5.23
C ILE A 129 -13.72 -0.08 -6.39
N ASP A 130 -14.13 0.43 -7.53
CA ASP A 130 -14.46 -0.37 -8.71
C ASP A 130 -13.29 -1.28 -9.15
N GLY A 131 -13.54 -2.61 -9.23
CA GLY A 131 -12.58 -3.66 -9.58
C GLY A 131 -11.65 -4.09 -8.44
N MET A 132 -11.86 -3.63 -7.21
CA MET A 132 -11.04 -4.06 -6.07
C MET A 132 -11.38 -5.48 -5.61
N ASP A 133 -12.58 -5.95 -5.86
CA ASP A 133 -13.05 -7.32 -5.63
C ASP A 133 -12.39 -8.35 -6.57
N GLU A 134 -11.93 -7.91 -7.74
CA GLU A 134 -11.21 -8.72 -8.72
C GLU A 134 -9.67 -8.66 -8.55
N ALA A 135 -9.17 -7.71 -7.75
CA ALA A 135 -7.76 -7.46 -7.60
C ALA A 135 -7.05 -8.58 -6.82
N THR A 136 -5.94 -9.05 -7.35
CA THR A 136 -5.04 -9.95 -6.61
C THR A 136 -4.12 -9.10 -5.74
N VAL A 137 -4.15 -9.33 -4.43
CA VAL A 137 -3.27 -8.65 -3.48
C VAL A 137 -2.29 -9.64 -2.88
N LEU A 138 -1.00 -9.41 -3.09
CA LEU A 138 0.08 -10.20 -2.51
C LEU A 138 0.68 -9.47 -1.29
N PRO A 139 0.94 -10.20 -0.20
CA PRO A 139 1.59 -9.59 0.96
C PRO A 139 3.06 -9.28 0.66
N LEU A 140 3.49 -8.07 0.98
CA LEU A 140 4.90 -7.74 1.03
C LEU A 140 5.55 -8.40 2.25
N ARG A 141 6.72 -9.00 2.06
CA ARG A 141 7.50 -9.50 3.18
C ARG A 141 8.09 -8.35 4.02
N THR A 142 8.36 -8.63 5.26
CA THR A 142 9.15 -7.72 6.09
C THR A 142 10.59 -7.72 5.60
N MET A 143 11.18 -6.54 5.47
CA MET A 143 12.60 -6.34 5.20
C MET A 143 13.33 -6.00 6.49
N THR A 144 14.60 -6.41 6.61
CA THR A 144 15.47 -5.96 7.72
C THR A 144 15.89 -4.50 7.50
N ASP A 145 16.38 -3.85 8.55
CA ASP A 145 16.88 -2.47 8.45
C ASP A 145 18.08 -2.40 7.49
N GLU A 146 18.95 -3.39 7.49
CA GLU A 146 20.10 -3.47 6.57
C GLU A 146 19.64 -3.61 5.10
N GLU A 147 18.59 -4.39 4.84
CA GLU A 147 18.02 -4.50 3.49
C GLU A 147 17.41 -3.17 3.03
N ILE A 148 16.70 -2.46 3.94
CA ILE A 148 16.11 -1.16 3.64
C ILE A 148 17.20 -0.13 3.33
N GLU A 149 18.26 -0.06 4.13
CA GLU A 149 19.42 0.82 3.91
C GLU A 149 20.10 0.52 2.58
N TYR A 150 20.38 -0.76 2.32
CA TYR A 150 20.99 -1.18 1.05
C TYR A 150 20.19 -0.70 -0.17
N TRP A 151 18.89 -0.95 -0.18
CA TRP A 151 18.05 -0.56 -1.30
C TRP A 151 17.84 0.96 -1.39
N ALA A 152 17.77 1.66 -0.24
CA ALA A 152 17.74 3.11 -0.21
C ALA A 152 18.97 3.71 -0.90
N ASP A 153 20.15 3.18 -0.62
CA ASP A 153 21.40 3.61 -1.26
C ASP A 153 21.42 3.31 -2.77
N GLN A 154 20.94 2.13 -3.20
CA GLN A 154 20.86 1.80 -4.62
C GLN A 154 19.92 2.76 -5.37
N PHE A 155 18.74 3.03 -4.82
CA PHE A 155 17.77 3.93 -5.44
C PHE A 155 18.24 5.40 -5.41
N ALA A 156 18.85 5.85 -4.31
CA ALA A 156 19.40 7.21 -4.22
C ALA A 156 20.42 7.54 -5.31
N ARG A 157 21.10 6.54 -5.87
CA ARG A 157 22.06 6.73 -7.00
C ARG A 157 21.37 6.97 -8.34
N ILE A 158 20.11 6.56 -8.45
CA ILE A 158 19.33 6.63 -9.70
C ILE A 158 18.38 7.82 -9.68
N PHE A 159 17.74 8.09 -8.56
CA PHE A 159 16.80 9.19 -8.37
C PHE A 159 17.50 10.48 -7.87
N ARG A 160 18.55 10.88 -8.52
CA ARG A 160 19.31 12.11 -8.18
C ARG A 160 18.82 13.30 -8.98
#